data_b9c3923c56b68f4f4f3cf10baca91fc7
#
_entry.id   b9c3923c56b68f4f4f3cf10baca91fc7
#
_cell.length_a   1.000
_cell.length_b   1.000
_cell.length_c   1.000
_cell.angle_alpha   90.00
_cell.angle_beta   90.00
_cell.angle_gamma   90.00
#
_symmetry.space_group_name_H-M   'P 1'
#
loop_
_entity.id
_entity.type
_entity.pdbx_description
1 polymer ?
#
loop_
_entity_poly.entity_id
_entity_poly.type
_entity_poly.pdbx_seq_one_letter_code
_entity_poly.pdbx_strand_id
1 'polypeptide(L)'
;MKFAFYTLGCKTNQYETQAMEHLLLEKGHEIGSFEEACDGYVINTCSVTAVADKKNRAVIRRCRRDNPQAVIAVCGCYSQHDPEAVRALGIDVIGGSGQRQAFVEMLLDAAGEKRHEEQLDNALGRREFECLPAGGLEERTRAMLKVQDGCVNFCTYCI
;
A
#
# COMPACT_ATOMS: atom_id res chain seq x y z
N MET A 1 -8.66 -15.71 4.34
CA MET A 1 -7.26 -15.34 4.64
C MET A 1 -7.27 -14.10 5.52
N LYS A 2 -6.19 -13.92 6.30
CA LYS A 2 -6.03 -12.77 7.20
C LYS A 2 -4.89 -11.88 6.71
N PHE A 3 -5.15 -10.58 6.61
CA PHE A 3 -4.18 -9.59 6.15
C PHE A 3 -3.94 -8.51 7.21
N ALA A 4 -2.74 -7.96 7.25
CA ALA A 4 -2.40 -6.86 8.14
C ALA A 4 -1.78 -5.70 7.37
N PHE A 5 -2.03 -4.48 7.83
CA PHE A 5 -1.59 -3.26 7.18
C PHE A 5 -0.64 -2.44 8.05
N TYR A 6 0.36 -1.86 7.42
CA TYR A 6 1.23 -0.86 8.03
C TYR A 6 1.31 0.38 7.14
N THR A 7 0.83 1.51 7.64
CA THR A 7 0.77 2.74 6.86
C THR A 7 1.83 3.73 7.32
N LEU A 8 2.67 4.11 6.38
CA LEU A 8 3.62 5.21 6.52
C LEU A 8 3.15 6.38 5.64
N GLY A 9 3.22 7.60 6.16
CA GLY A 9 3.01 8.79 5.34
C GLY A 9 1.83 9.66 5.70
N CYS A 10 1.16 10.19 4.68
CA CYS A 10 0.18 11.26 4.78
C CYS A 10 -1.27 10.75 4.95
N LYS A 11 -2.21 11.69 4.98
CA LYS A 11 -3.64 11.38 5.05
C LYS A 11 -4.14 10.57 3.86
N THR A 12 -3.59 10.81 2.67
CA THR A 12 -3.92 10.04 1.47
C THR A 12 -3.55 8.57 1.64
N ASN A 13 -2.32 8.27 2.14
CA ASN A 13 -1.94 6.89 2.42
C ASN A 13 -2.88 6.22 3.45
N GLN A 14 -3.30 6.95 4.48
CA GLN A 14 -4.25 6.44 5.47
C GLN A 14 -5.61 6.11 4.85
N TYR A 15 -6.14 7.01 4.00
CA TYR A 15 -7.38 6.78 3.28
C TYR A 15 -7.29 5.57 2.34
N GLU A 16 -6.21 5.47 1.58
CA GLU A 16 -5.99 4.36 0.65
C GLU A 16 -5.84 3.02 1.37
N THR A 17 -5.18 3.00 2.53
CA THR A 17 -5.09 1.80 3.36
C THR A 17 -6.47 1.35 3.81
N GLN A 18 -7.29 2.25 4.33
CA GLN A 18 -8.66 1.94 4.75
C GLN A 18 -9.53 1.43 3.59
N ALA A 19 -9.36 2.00 2.40
CA ALA A 19 -10.05 1.53 1.22
C ALA A 19 -9.64 0.10 0.83
N MET A 20 -8.34 -0.22 0.89
CA MET A 20 -7.84 -1.58 0.63
C MET A 20 -8.31 -2.58 1.69
N GLU A 21 -8.33 -2.19 2.97
CA GLU A 21 -8.91 -2.99 4.06
C GLU A 21 -10.38 -3.31 3.78
N HIS A 22 -11.16 -2.30 3.38
CA HIS A 22 -12.57 -2.48 3.05
C HIS A 22 -12.77 -3.42 1.86
N LEU A 23 -11.98 -3.27 0.79
CA LEU A 23 -12.02 -4.17 -0.37
C LEU A 23 -11.74 -5.64 0.00
N LEU A 24 -10.82 -5.87 0.94
CA LEU A 24 -10.53 -7.23 1.44
C LEU A 24 -11.69 -7.78 2.29
N LEU A 25 -12.28 -6.95 3.15
CA LEU A 25 -13.45 -7.34 3.96
C LEU A 25 -14.65 -7.69 3.08
N GLU A 26 -14.94 -6.91 2.03
CA GLU A 26 -16.02 -7.19 1.06
C GLU A 26 -15.81 -8.52 0.34
N LYS A 27 -14.55 -8.94 0.15
CA LYS A 27 -14.21 -10.23 -0.45
C LYS A 27 -14.17 -11.39 0.57
N GLY A 28 -14.58 -11.14 1.82
CA GLY A 28 -14.68 -12.16 2.88
C GLY A 28 -13.34 -12.50 3.54
N HIS A 29 -12.35 -11.61 3.48
CA HIS A 29 -11.09 -11.74 4.18
C HIS A 29 -11.12 -11.01 5.51
N GLU A 30 -10.16 -11.30 6.40
CA GLU A 30 -10.05 -10.69 7.73
C GLU A 30 -8.89 -9.69 7.77
N ILE A 31 -9.06 -8.62 8.54
CA ILE A 31 -8.00 -7.66 8.85
C ILE A 31 -7.52 -7.90 10.28
N GLY A 32 -6.25 -8.16 10.42
CA GLY A 32 -5.59 -8.40 11.69
C GLY A 32 -4.62 -7.30 12.09
N SER A 33 -4.09 -7.40 13.30
CA SER A 33 -3.01 -6.53 13.75
C SER A 33 -1.71 -6.84 13.02
N PHE A 34 -0.90 -5.82 12.76
CA PHE A 34 0.42 -5.99 12.14
C PHE A 34 1.41 -6.80 13.01
N GLU A 35 1.14 -6.94 14.30
CA GLU A 35 1.94 -7.71 15.25
C GLU A 35 1.47 -9.18 15.37
N GLU A 36 0.37 -9.55 14.70
CA GLU A 36 -0.14 -10.92 14.67
C GLU A 36 0.39 -11.68 13.45
N ALA A 37 0.34 -13.02 13.52
CA ALA A 37 0.59 -13.85 12.36
C ALA A 37 -0.56 -13.74 11.35
N CYS A 38 -0.24 -13.33 10.12
CA CYS A 38 -1.17 -13.15 9.02
C CYS A 38 -0.67 -13.87 7.76
N ASP A 39 -1.59 -14.14 6.83
CA ASP A 39 -1.28 -14.73 5.53
C ASP A 39 -0.54 -13.73 4.63
N GLY A 40 -0.86 -12.44 4.76
CA GLY A 40 -0.22 -11.37 4.01
C GLY A 40 -0.11 -10.06 4.79
N TYR A 41 0.90 -9.29 4.45
CA TYR A 41 1.18 -7.98 5.04
C TYR A 41 1.29 -6.93 3.94
N VAL A 42 0.56 -5.86 4.08
CA VAL A 42 0.57 -4.71 3.17
C VAL A 42 1.26 -3.52 3.83
N ILE A 43 2.30 -3.01 3.19
CA ILE A 43 3.04 -1.84 3.67
C ILE A 43 2.81 -0.69 2.69
N ASN A 44 1.95 0.26 3.07
CA ASN A 44 1.70 1.48 2.29
C ASN A 44 2.74 2.54 2.65
N THR A 45 3.58 2.88 1.70
CA THR A 45 4.85 3.59 1.90
C THR A 45 4.79 5.07 1.51
N CYS A 46 5.69 5.85 2.10
CA CYS A 46 5.88 7.27 1.81
C CYS A 46 7.33 7.55 1.44
N SER A 47 7.57 8.51 0.54
CA SER A 47 8.92 8.89 0.07
C SER A 47 9.15 10.41 0.08
N VAL A 48 8.52 11.14 1.00
CA VAL A 48 8.69 12.60 1.08
C VAL A 48 9.99 13.03 1.76
N THR A 49 10.74 12.11 2.38
CA THR A 49 12.04 12.36 3.01
C THR A 49 12.92 11.11 3.02
N ALA A 50 14.25 11.29 3.00
CA ALA A 50 15.21 10.18 3.15
C ALA A 50 15.02 9.40 4.48
N VAL A 51 14.51 10.05 5.52
CA VAL A 51 14.16 9.41 6.79
C VAL A 51 12.98 8.46 6.61
N ALA A 52 11.96 8.85 5.82
CA ALA A 52 10.83 8.00 5.48
C ALA A 52 11.30 6.75 4.72
N ASP A 53 12.18 6.89 3.73
CA ASP A 53 12.71 5.77 2.97
C ASP A 53 13.50 4.79 3.85
N LYS A 54 14.32 5.29 4.77
CA LYS A 54 15.00 4.44 5.76
C LYS A 54 14.01 3.67 6.63
N LYS A 55 12.92 4.32 7.07
CA LYS A 55 11.87 3.72 7.88
C LYS A 55 11.11 2.66 7.10
N ASN A 56 10.75 2.95 5.83
CA ASN A 56 10.12 1.99 4.93
C ASN A 56 10.94 0.68 4.86
N ARG A 57 12.23 0.81 4.50
CA ARG A 57 13.13 -0.36 4.40
C ARG A 57 13.26 -1.13 5.71
N ALA A 58 13.29 -0.44 6.85
CA ALA A 58 13.39 -1.09 8.16
C ALA A 58 12.12 -1.92 8.48
N VAL A 59 10.94 -1.36 8.22
CA VAL A 59 9.65 -2.05 8.43
C VAL A 59 9.53 -3.26 7.51
N ILE A 60 9.84 -3.10 6.23
CA ILE A 60 9.78 -4.19 5.23
C ILE A 60 10.71 -5.35 5.63
N ARG A 61 11.97 -5.05 5.96
CA ARG A 61 12.94 -6.06 6.39
C ARG A 61 12.51 -6.77 7.67
N ARG A 62 11.98 -6.02 8.65
CA ARG A 62 11.42 -6.60 9.88
C ARG A 62 10.28 -7.55 9.54
N CYS A 63 9.33 -7.10 8.73
CA CYS A 63 8.17 -7.87 8.35
C CYS A 63 8.58 -9.20 7.67
N ARG A 64 9.47 -9.16 6.70
CA ARG A 64 9.98 -10.37 6.02
C ARG A 64 10.72 -11.31 6.96
N ARG A 65 11.58 -10.78 7.84
CA ARG A 65 12.31 -11.58 8.82
C ARG A 65 11.38 -12.32 9.78
N ASP A 66 10.36 -11.59 10.28
CA ASP A 66 9.47 -12.12 11.31
C ASP A 66 8.37 -13.03 10.70
N ASN A 67 8.09 -12.87 9.39
CA ASN A 67 7.06 -13.62 8.67
C ASN A 67 7.57 -14.17 7.33
N PRO A 68 8.50 -15.15 7.33
CA PRO A 68 9.19 -15.60 6.11
C PRO A 68 8.29 -16.30 5.11
N GLN A 69 7.14 -16.82 5.52
CA GLN A 69 6.19 -17.55 4.67
C GLN A 69 5.00 -16.70 4.20
N ALA A 70 4.77 -15.56 4.84
CA ALA A 70 3.68 -14.66 4.48
C ALA A 70 3.98 -13.89 3.19
N VAL A 71 2.94 -13.50 2.48
CA VAL A 71 3.06 -12.59 1.33
C VAL A 71 3.32 -11.18 1.84
N ILE A 72 4.38 -10.55 1.34
CA ILE A 72 4.71 -9.16 1.65
C ILE A 72 4.42 -8.31 0.42
N ALA A 73 3.46 -7.41 0.55
CA ALA A 73 3.04 -6.47 -0.48
C ALA A 73 3.42 -5.04 -0.10
N VAL A 74 3.99 -4.31 -1.04
CA VAL A 74 4.41 -2.91 -0.83
C VAL A 74 3.78 -2.02 -1.90
N CYS A 75 3.21 -0.91 -1.48
CA CYS A 75 2.66 0.10 -2.39
C CYS A 75 2.95 1.52 -1.87
N GLY A 76 2.56 2.52 -2.64
CA GLY A 76 2.64 3.93 -2.24
C GLY A 76 3.76 4.70 -2.91
N CYS A 77 4.15 5.83 -2.29
CA CYS A 77 5.09 6.76 -2.92
C CYS A 77 6.51 6.20 -3.04
N TYR A 78 6.97 5.39 -2.08
CA TYR A 78 8.33 4.85 -2.12
C TYR A 78 8.50 3.81 -3.25
N SER A 79 7.57 2.89 -3.41
CA SER A 79 7.61 1.91 -4.51
C SER A 79 7.43 2.57 -5.88
N GLN A 80 6.68 3.65 -5.96
CA GLN A 80 6.53 4.44 -7.20
C GLN A 80 7.81 5.20 -7.55
N HIS A 81 8.52 5.75 -6.55
CA HIS A 81 9.71 6.58 -6.74
C HIS A 81 10.98 5.76 -6.97
N ASP A 82 11.19 4.69 -6.20
CA ASP A 82 12.40 3.87 -6.23
C ASP A 82 12.03 2.37 -6.22
N PRO A 83 11.45 1.87 -7.32
CA PRO A 83 11.04 0.47 -7.42
C PRO A 83 12.22 -0.52 -7.33
N GLU A 84 13.41 -0.13 -7.81
CA GLU A 84 14.60 -0.97 -7.74
C GLU A 84 15.00 -1.25 -6.28
N ALA A 85 14.99 -0.22 -5.43
CA ALA A 85 15.27 -0.39 -4.01
C ALA A 85 14.22 -1.28 -3.32
N VAL A 86 12.97 -1.27 -3.77
CA VAL A 86 11.90 -2.13 -3.23
C VAL A 86 12.07 -3.57 -3.71
N ARG A 87 12.36 -3.80 -5.00
CA ARG A 87 12.64 -5.15 -5.56
C ARG A 87 13.79 -5.84 -4.81
N ALA A 88 14.85 -5.08 -4.48
CA ALA A 88 16.00 -5.59 -3.75
C ALA A 88 15.67 -6.08 -2.31
N LEU A 89 14.47 -5.82 -1.80
CA LEU A 89 14.02 -6.26 -0.47
C LEU A 89 13.29 -7.62 -0.49
N GLY A 90 13.14 -8.25 -1.65
CA GLY A 90 12.50 -9.57 -1.79
C GLY A 90 11.01 -9.52 -1.49
N ILE A 91 10.30 -8.58 -2.10
CA ILE A 91 8.86 -8.35 -1.96
C ILE A 91 8.10 -9.23 -2.94
N ASP A 92 6.93 -9.74 -2.55
CA ASP A 92 6.12 -10.61 -3.39
C ASP A 92 5.19 -9.81 -4.31
N VAL A 93 4.65 -8.68 -3.81
CA VAL A 93 3.76 -7.80 -4.59
C VAL A 93 4.23 -6.36 -4.50
N ILE A 94 4.43 -5.72 -5.66
CA ILE A 94 4.86 -4.32 -5.75
C ILE A 94 3.81 -3.53 -6.53
N GLY A 95 3.18 -2.57 -5.87
CA GLY A 95 2.27 -1.60 -6.46
C GLY A 95 2.80 -0.17 -6.39
N GLY A 96 2.34 0.67 -7.31
CA GLY A 96 2.66 2.08 -7.34
C GLY A 96 1.86 2.93 -6.34
N SER A 97 1.71 4.20 -6.66
CA SER A 97 0.96 5.18 -5.86
C SER A 97 -0.54 5.30 -6.24
N GLY A 98 -1.07 4.42 -7.07
CA GLY A 98 -2.49 4.34 -7.48
C GLY A 98 -2.91 2.91 -7.76
N GLN A 99 -4.09 2.75 -8.39
CA GLN A 99 -4.63 1.46 -8.80
C GLN A 99 -4.80 0.47 -7.63
N ARG A 100 -5.40 0.94 -6.54
CA ARG A 100 -5.57 0.17 -5.29
C ARG A 100 -6.43 -1.07 -5.45
N GLN A 101 -7.46 -1.02 -6.33
CA GLN A 101 -8.27 -2.19 -6.64
C GLN A 101 -7.43 -3.29 -7.30
N ALA A 102 -6.67 -2.95 -8.35
CA ALA A 102 -5.78 -3.89 -9.02
C ALA A 102 -4.69 -4.42 -8.07
N PHE A 103 -4.16 -3.57 -7.19
CA PHE A 103 -3.18 -3.98 -6.19
C PHE A 103 -3.75 -5.02 -5.21
N VAL A 104 -5.00 -4.87 -4.78
CA VAL A 104 -5.67 -5.87 -3.92
C VAL A 104 -5.88 -7.19 -4.67
N GLU A 105 -6.21 -7.17 -5.95
CA GLU A 105 -6.31 -8.39 -6.77
C GLU A 105 -4.95 -9.11 -6.84
N MET A 106 -3.87 -8.39 -7.18
CA MET A 106 -2.51 -8.96 -7.19
C MET A 106 -2.11 -9.56 -5.83
N LEU A 107 -2.46 -8.88 -4.72
CA LEU A 107 -2.21 -9.40 -3.38
C LEU A 107 -2.90 -10.74 -3.14
N LEU A 108 -4.16 -10.87 -3.57
CA LEU A 108 -4.94 -12.10 -3.40
C LEU A 108 -4.40 -13.23 -4.28
N ASP A 109 -4.03 -12.93 -5.53
CA ASP A 109 -3.43 -13.88 -6.46
C ASP A 109 -2.08 -14.40 -5.92
N ALA A 110 -1.23 -13.49 -5.45
CA ALA A 110 0.05 -13.85 -4.84
C ALA A 110 -0.13 -14.69 -3.56
N ALA A 111 -1.14 -14.39 -2.74
CA ALA A 111 -1.43 -15.16 -1.54
C ALA A 111 -1.99 -16.56 -1.85
N GLY A 112 -2.71 -16.73 -2.96
CA GLY A 112 -3.20 -18.01 -3.44
C GLY A 112 -2.13 -18.87 -4.12
N GLU A 113 -1.35 -18.28 -5.00
CA GLU A 113 -0.44 -19.00 -5.91
C GLU A 113 1.06 -18.78 -5.63
N LYS A 114 1.40 -17.95 -4.64
CA LYS A 114 2.79 -17.57 -4.26
C LYS A 114 3.62 -17.07 -5.46
N ARG A 115 3.00 -16.21 -6.28
CA ARG A 115 3.67 -15.57 -7.41
C ARG A 115 4.19 -14.19 -7.03
N HIS A 116 5.27 -13.79 -7.69
CA HIS A 116 5.71 -12.39 -7.64
C HIS A 116 4.90 -11.59 -8.66
N GLU A 117 4.31 -10.49 -8.22
CA GLU A 117 3.52 -9.60 -9.08
C GLU A 117 3.94 -8.15 -8.89
N GLU A 118 3.99 -7.42 -10.01
CA GLU A 118 4.34 -6.02 -10.00
C GLU A 118 3.47 -5.22 -10.97
N GLN A 119 2.94 -4.10 -10.50
CA GLN A 119 2.22 -3.14 -11.33
C GLN A 119 2.62 -1.71 -10.96
N LEU A 120 3.39 -1.10 -11.83
CA LEU A 120 3.78 0.30 -11.74
C LEU A 120 3.31 1.01 -13.00
N ASP A 121 2.65 2.14 -12.85
CA ASP A 121 2.20 2.98 -13.95
C ASP A 121 2.92 4.32 -13.97
N ASN A 122 2.74 5.07 -15.05
CA ASN A 122 3.19 6.46 -15.09
C ASN A 122 2.19 7.35 -14.33
N ALA A 123 2.51 7.67 -13.07
CA ALA A 123 1.65 8.50 -12.23
C ALA A 123 1.26 9.85 -12.84
N LEU A 124 2.15 10.49 -13.62
CA LEU A 124 1.89 11.75 -14.32
C LEU A 124 0.96 11.56 -15.54
N GLY A 125 0.84 10.34 -16.04
CA GLY A 125 -0.05 9.98 -17.15
C GLY A 125 -1.49 9.71 -16.77
N ARG A 126 -1.79 9.56 -15.49
CA ARG A 126 -3.16 9.27 -15.00
C ARG A 126 -4.12 10.39 -15.38
N ARG A 127 -5.29 10.02 -15.85
CA ARG A 127 -6.37 10.96 -16.25
C ARG A 127 -7.68 10.63 -15.56
N GLU A 128 -7.81 9.45 -14.98
CA GLU A 128 -9.00 9.00 -14.30
C GLU A 128 -8.80 9.06 -12.79
N PHE A 129 -9.85 9.46 -12.09
CA PHE A 129 -9.89 9.44 -10.64
C PHE A 129 -10.31 8.05 -10.18
N GLU A 130 -9.49 7.40 -9.36
CA GLU A 130 -9.83 6.11 -8.79
C GLU A 130 -10.84 6.29 -7.65
N CYS A 131 -12.08 5.89 -7.91
CA CYS A 131 -13.12 5.82 -6.87
C CYS A 131 -12.85 4.60 -5.98
N LEU A 132 -12.43 4.85 -4.76
CA LEU A 132 -12.24 3.83 -3.74
C LEU A 132 -13.40 3.87 -2.74
N PRO A 133 -13.80 2.72 -2.18
CA PRO A 133 -14.83 2.70 -1.15
C PRO A 133 -14.37 3.53 0.05
N ALA A 134 -15.28 4.33 0.61
CA ALA A 134 -15.07 5.02 1.86
C ALA A 134 -15.17 3.97 2.98
N GLY A 135 -14.07 3.38 3.36
CA GLY A 135 -14.00 2.35 4.40
C GLY A 135 -14.28 2.91 5.79
N GLY A 136 -14.97 2.12 6.59
CA GLY A 136 -15.41 2.45 7.92
C GLY A 136 -14.28 2.85 8.87
N LEU A 137 -14.50 3.97 9.52
CA LEU A 137 -13.67 4.49 10.59
C LEU A 137 -14.37 4.20 11.93
N GLU A 138 -14.58 2.94 12.27
CA GLU A 138 -15.25 2.58 13.52
C GLU A 138 -14.53 3.14 14.75
N GLU A 139 -13.23 3.42 14.64
CA GLU A 139 -12.41 3.94 15.74
C GLU A 139 -12.06 5.44 15.64
N ARG A 140 -12.51 6.17 14.60
CA ARG A 140 -12.11 7.57 14.39
C ARG A 140 -13.31 8.50 14.30
N THR A 141 -13.20 9.66 14.94
CA THR A 141 -14.21 10.73 14.92
C THR A 141 -14.23 11.57 13.63
N ARG A 142 -13.32 11.32 12.68
CA ARG A 142 -13.19 12.08 11.43
C ARG A 142 -13.19 11.16 10.23
N ALA A 143 -14.11 11.39 9.30
CA ALA A 143 -14.09 10.77 7.99
C ALA A 143 -13.09 11.50 7.06
N MET A 144 -12.43 10.75 6.18
CA MET A 144 -11.59 11.31 5.12
C MET A 144 -12.31 11.12 3.78
N LEU A 145 -12.33 12.19 3.00
CA LEU A 145 -12.85 12.17 1.63
C LEU A 145 -11.73 12.57 0.68
N LYS A 146 -11.34 11.68 -0.22
CA LYS A 146 -10.40 11.98 -1.31
C LYS A 146 -11.17 12.69 -2.42
N VAL A 147 -10.85 13.95 -2.67
CA VAL A 147 -11.51 14.80 -3.67
C VAL A 147 -10.66 15.04 -4.91
N GLN A 148 -9.38 14.67 -4.88
CA GLN A 148 -8.44 14.87 -5.97
C GLN A 148 -7.33 13.82 -5.90
N ASP A 149 -6.79 13.44 -7.06
CA ASP A 149 -5.65 12.55 -7.20
C ASP A 149 -4.56 13.25 -8.02
N GLY A 150 -3.54 13.77 -7.31
CA GLY A 150 -2.49 14.57 -7.91
C GLY A 150 -2.93 15.96 -8.36
N CYS A 151 -2.01 16.70 -8.96
CA CYS A 151 -2.26 17.99 -9.60
C CYS A 151 -1.17 18.28 -10.65
N VAL A 152 -1.40 19.31 -11.49
CA VAL A 152 -0.48 19.73 -12.56
C VAL A 152 0.13 21.11 -12.32
N ASN A 153 0.03 21.64 -11.10
CA ASN A 153 0.47 23.02 -10.81
C ASN A 153 1.98 23.14 -10.59
N PHE A 154 2.69 22.06 -10.29
CA PHE A 154 4.15 22.01 -10.11
C PHE A 154 4.69 23.14 -9.22
N CYS A 155 4.13 23.33 -8.05
CA CYS A 155 4.56 24.33 -7.08
C CYS A 155 6.02 24.10 -6.65
N THR A 156 6.73 25.18 -6.25
CA THR A 156 8.16 25.15 -5.90
C THR A 156 8.51 24.19 -4.76
N TYR A 157 7.56 23.83 -3.91
CA TYR A 157 7.72 22.85 -2.83
C TYR A 157 7.13 21.46 -3.16
N CYS A 158 6.74 21.25 -4.40
CA CYS A 158 6.20 19.95 -4.86
C CYS A 158 7.33 18.91 -4.93
N ILE A 159 7.04 17.75 -4.36
CA ILE A 159 7.93 16.57 -4.39
C ILE A 159 7.56 15.70 -5.58
#